data_17c2df7e2d20e9f7677f2a557145ea9a
#
_entry.id   17c2df7e2d20e9f7677f2a557145ea9a
#
_cell.length_a   1.000
_cell.length_b   1.000
_cell.length_c   1.000
_cell.angle_alpha   90.00
_cell.angle_beta   90.00
_cell.angle_gamma   90.00
#
_symmetry.space_group_name_H-M   'P 1'
#
loop_
_entity.id
_entity.type
_entity.pdbx_description
1 polymer ?
#
loop_
_entity_poly.entity_id
_entity_poly.type
_entity_poly.pdbx_seq_one_letter_code
_entity_poly.pdbx_strand_id
1 'polypeptide(L)'
;MKPMRIMFVCHGNICRSPMAEFIFLRMIEERGLANCFSVASSATSTEEIWNGIGNPVYPPAREELAKHGITCSGKRAVQLRSDDLTKYDLFVGMDSANIRNMHRILGGSAADKIKKLMDYTPRGGDVADPWYSDRFDIAYRDIYEGCEALLKALLA
;
A
#
# COMPACT_ATOMS: atom_id res chain seq x y z
N MET A 1 24.26 -2.51 2.39
CA MET A 1 23.18 -1.67 2.92
C MET A 1 21.89 -2.46 3.00
N LYS A 2 21.21 -2.39 4.12
CA LYS A 2 19.92 -3.09 4.28
C LYS A 2 18.84 -2.35 3.50
N PRO A 3 17.95 -3.06 2.79
CA PRO A 3 16.81 -2.42 2.14
C PRO A 3 15.87 -1.76 3.15
N MET A 4 15.28 -0.64 2.77
CA MET A 4 14.21 -0.04 3.53
C MET A 4 12.94 -0.88 3.35
N ARG A 5 12.27 -1.21 4.44
CA ARG A 5 11.11 -2.12 4.44
C ARG A 5 9.83 -1.30 4.56
N ILE A 6 9.00 -1.35 3.51
CA ILE A 6 7.79 -0.54 3.40
C ILE A 6 6.56 -1.45 3.37
N MET A 7 5.56 -1.15 4.20
CA MET A 7 4.28 -1.82 4.21
C MET A 7 3.18 -0.85 3.79
N PHE A 8 2.52 -1.12 2.66
CA PHE A 8 1.33 -0.36 2.26
C PHE A 8 0.10 -1.00 2.91
N VAL A 9 -0.82 -0.18 3.41
CA VAL A 9 -1.95 -0.66 4.20
C VAL A 9 -3.25 -0.01 3.73
N CYS A 10 -4.29 -0.82 3.56
CA CYS A 10 -5.65 -0.32 3.36
C CYS A 10 -6.62 -1.19 4.15
N HIS A 11 -7.92 -1.00 3.95
CA HIS A 11 -8.93 -1.72 4.74
C HIS A 11 -8.90 -3.23 4.49
N GLY A 12 -9.01 -3.66 3.22
CA GLY A 12 -9.17 -5.09 2.88
C GLY A 12 -7.95 -5.76 2.27
N ASN A 13 -6.96 -5.00 1.81
CA ASN A 13 -5.77 -5.51 1.12
C ASN A 13 -6.10 -6.28 -0.18
N ILE A 14 -7.14 -5.85 -0.88
CA ILE A 14 -7.49 -6.43 -2.20
C ILE A 14 -7.54 -5.39 -3.32
N CYS A 15 -7.51 -4.09 -3.00
CA CYS A 15 -7.56 -3.01 -4.00
C CYS A 15 -6.39 -2.05 -3.84
N ARG A 16 -6.52 -1.02 -2.99
CA ARG A 16 -5.58 0.10 -2.92
C ARG A 16 -4.18 -0.28 -2.47
N SER A 17 -4.04 -1.04 -1.38
CA SER A 17 -2.71 -1.38 -0.88
C SER A 17 -1.95 -2.33 -1.79
N PRO A 18 -2.57 -3.37 -2.40
CA PRO A 18 -1.83 -4.15 -3.39
C PRO A 18 -1.52 -3.34 -4.66
N MET A 19 -2.41 -2.44 -5.08
CA MET A 19 -2.08 -1.54 -6.19
C MET A 19 -0.83 -0.73 -5.88
N ALA A 20 -0.75 -0.15 -4.68
CA ALA A 20 0.41 0.63 -4.26
C ALA A 20 1.68 -0.23 -4.21
N GLU A 21 1.58 -1.42 -3.67
CA GLU A 21 2.71 -2.36 -3.61
C GLU A 21 3.29 -2.61 -5.00
N PHE A 22 2.45 -2.99 -5.97
CA PHE A 22 2.92 -3.36 -7.30
C PHE A 22 3.29 -2.16 -8.16
N ILE A 23 2.66 -1.02 -7.98
CA ILE A 23 3.07 0.23 -8.63
C ILE A 23 4.46 0.65 -8.13
N PHE A 24 4.67 0.62 -6.82
CA PHE A 24 5.96 0.99 -6.24
C PHE A 24 7.07 0.02 -6.66
N LEU A 25 6.77 -1.28 -6.65
CA LEU A 25 7.72 -2.30 -7.11
C LEU A 25 8.15 -2.06 -8.57
N ARG A 26 7.20 -1.78 -9.46
CA ARG A 26 7.51 -1.46 -10.86
C ARG A 26 8.36 -0.21 -10.96
N MET A 27 8.04 0.79 -10.17
CA MET A 27 8.72 2.08 -10.19
C MET A 27 10.20 1.93 -9.78
N ILE A 28 10.48 1.21 -8.69
CA ILE A 28 11.86 1.01 -8.23
C ILE A 28 12.63 0.09 -9.18
N GLU A 29 11.97 -0.88 -9.78
CA GLU A 29 12.59 -1.76 -10.76
C GLU A 29 13.04 -0.98 -12.00
N GLU A 30 12.17 -0.12 -12.52
CA GLU A 30 12.48 0.71 -13.69
C GLU A 30 13.62 1.69 -13.45
N ARG A 31 13.84 2.08 -12.20
CA ARG A 31 14.88 3.03 -11.82
C ARG A 31 16.16 2.37 -11.29
N GLY A 32 16.24 1.05 -11.34
CA GLY A 32 17.40 0.32 -10.85
C GLY A 32 17.55 0.34 -9.33
N LEU A 33 16.44 0.52 -8.60
CA LEU A 33 16.42 0.66 -7.15
C LEU A 33 15.83 -0.54 -6.42
N ALA A 34 15.58 -1.65 -7.12
CA ALA A 34 14.90 -2.81 -6.56
C ALA A 34 15.59 -3.36 -5.29
N ASN A 35 16.92 -3.26 -5.22
CA ASN A 35 17.66 -3.76 -4.07
C ASN A 35 17.66 -2.78 -2.88
N CYS A 36 17.13 -1.57 -3.06
CA CYS A 36 17.09 -0.55 -2.01
C CYS A 36 15.85 -0.66 -1.12
N PHE A 37 14.84 -1.41 -1.55
CA PHE A 37 13.55 -1.48 -0.85
C PHE A 37 13.03 -2.91 -0.80
N SER A 38 12.36 -3.22 0.32
CA SER A 38 11.53 -4.42 0.48
C SER A 38 10.11 -3.92 0.67
N VAL A 39 9.17 -4.41 -0.14
CA VAL A 39 7.81 -3.85 -0.22
C VAL A 39 6.77 -4.94 -0.01
N ALA A 40 5.77 -4.65 0.82
CA ALA A 40 4.66 -5.55 1.09
C ALA A 40 3.39 -4.74 1.27
N SER A 41 2.25 -5.42 1.41
CA SER A 41 0.98 -4.77 1.73
C SER A 41 0.13 -5.65 2.63
N SER A 42 -0.76 -5.02 3.42
CA SER A 42 -1.62 -5.72 4.36
C SER A 42 -2.92 -4.94 4.58
N ALA A 43 -3.84 -5.57 5.33
CA ALA A 43 -5.17 -5.05 5.63
C ALA A 43 -5.29 -4.68 7.10
N THR A 44 -6.05 -3.63 7.40
CA THR A 44 -6.46 -3.34 8.78
C THR A 44 -7.61 -4.24 9.22
N SER A 45 -8.43 -4.76 8.30
CA SER A 45 -9.56 -5.61 8.64
C SER A 45 -9.31 -7.06 8.22
N THR A 46 -10.14 -7.98 8.73
CA THR A 46 -10.10 -9.40 8.38
C THR A 46 -11.17 -9.79 7.38
N GLU A 47 -11.89 -8.82 6.81
CA GLU A 47 -13.05 -9.08 5.95
C GLU A 47 -12.71 -9.93 4.72
N GLU A 48 -11.50 -9.80 4.19
CA GLU A 48 -11.08 -10.50 2.98
C GLU A 48 -10.21 -11.72 3.29
N ILE A 49 -10.25 -12.19 4.55
CA ILE A 49 -9.47 -13.37 4.98
C ILE A 49 -10.40 -14.36 5.63
N TRP A 50 -10.44 -15.57 5.07
CA TRP A 50 -11.30 -16.66 5.54
C TRP A 50 -10.45 -17.88 5.87
N ASN A 51 -10.56 -18.38 7.11
CA ASN A 51 -9.77 -19.53 7.58
C ASN A 51 -8.26 -19.36 7.33
N GLY A 52 -7.75 -18.15 7.54
CA GLY A 52 -6.33 -17.85 7.32
C GLY A 52 -5.93 -17.72 5.87
N ILE A 53 -6.88 -17.79 4.94
CA ILE A 53 -6.60 -17.66 3.51
C ILE A 53 -7.19 -16.36 3.02
N GLY A 54 -6.33 -15.47 2.50
CA GLY A 54 -6.75 -14.18 1.97
C GLY A 54 -7.29 -14.30 0.56
N ASN A 55 -8.24 -13.42 0.22
CA ASN A 55 -8.74 -13.28 -1.14
C ASN A 55 -7.66 -12.70 -2.06
N PRO A 56 -7.69 -13.05 -3.35
CA PRO A 56 -6.77 -12.45 -4.32
C PRO A 56 -7.13 -10.98 -4.57
N VAL A 57 -6.26 -10.29 -5.30
CA VAL A 57 -6.52 -8.90 -5.71
C VAL A 57 -7.86 -8.86 -6.46
N TYR A 58 -8.69 -7.89 -6.09
CA TYR A 58 -10.01 -7.72 -6.68
C TYR A 58 -9.88 -7.52 -8.20
N PRO A 59 -10.71 -8.24 -9.03
CA PRO A 59 -10.52 -8.23 -10.48
C PRO A 59 -10.41 -6.85 -11.13
N PRO A 60 -11.27 -5.85 -10.83
CA PRO A 60 -11.11 -4.52 -11.42
C PRO A 60 -9.78 -3.84 -11.09
N ALA A 61 -9.24 -4.07 -9.88
CA ALA A 61 -7.93 -3.53 -9.49
C ALA A 61 -6.83 -4.22 -10.30
N ARG A 62 -6.91 -5.54 -10.44
CA ARG A 62 -5.95 -6.31 -11.24
C ARG A 62 -6.00 -5.88 -12.70
N GLU A 63 -7.20 -5.66 -13.24
CA GLU A 63 -7.38 -5.21 -14.62
C GLU A 63 -6.78 -3.82 -14.84
N GLU A 64 -6.97 -2.91 -13.87
CA GLU A 64 -6.39 -1.57 -13.97
C GLU A 64 -4.86 -1.63 -13.99
N LEU A 65 -4.26 -2.45 -13.12
CA LEU A 65 -2.80 -2.66 -13.13
C LEU A 65 -2.34 -3.23 -14.48
N ALA A 66 -3.08 -4.19 -15.02
CA ALA A 66 -2.74 -4.84 -16.29
C ALA A 66 -2.73 -3.85 -17.46
N LYS A 67 -3.60 -2.83 -17.44
CA LYS A 67 -3.59 -1.77 -18.47
C LYS A 67 -2.27 -1.03 -18.53
N HIS A 68 -1.51 -1.05 -17.44
CA HIS A 68 -0.22 -0.39 -17.34
C HIS A 68 0.95 -1.40 -17.37
N GLY A 69 0.67 -2.63 -17.76
CA GLY A 69 1.69 -3.68 -17.86
C GLY A 69 2.16 -4.24 -16.53
N ILE A 70 1.38 -4.06 -15.46
CA ILE A 70 1.74 -4.50 -14.13
C ILE A 70 0.95 -5.76 -13.77
N THR A 71 1.64 -6.81 -13.34
CA THR A 71 1.01 -8.05 -12.87
C THR A 71 1.10 -8.15 -11.35
N CYS A 72 0.08 -8.75 -10.74
CA CYS A 72 0.02 -8.94 -9.29
C CYS A 72 -0.31 -10.39 -8.94
N SER A 73 0.15 -11.33 -9.76
CA SER A 73 -0.13 -12.75 -9.59
C SER A 73 0.34 -13.27 -8.24
N GLY A 74 -0.50 -14.06 -7.59
CA GLY A 74 -0.16 -14.69 -6.33
C GLY A 74 -0.38 -13.83 -5.09
N LYS A 75 -0.67 -12.54 -5.24
CA LYS A 75 -0.93 -11.69 -4.08
C LYS A 75 -2.30 -12.03 -3.48
N ARG A 76 -2.32 -12.25 -2.17
CA ARG A 76 -3.54 -12.47 -1.40
C ARG A 76 -3.54 -11.55 -0.18
N ALA A 77 -4.73 -11.20 0.29
CA ALA A 77 -4.89 -10.35 1.46
C ALA A 77 -4.22 -10.97 2.69
N VAL A 78 -3.48 -10.15 3.44
CA VAL A 78 -2.89 -10.53 4.72
C VAL A 78 -3.24 -9.47 5.75
N GLN A 79 -3.36 -9.88 7.01
CA GLN A 79 -3.70 -8.99 8.12
C GLN A 79 -2.47 -8.26 8.62
N LEU A 80 -2.59 -6.94 8.82
CA LEU A 80 -1.60 -6.17 9.55
C LEU A 80 -1.63 -6.59 11.02
N ARG A 81 -0.47 -6.88 11.58
CA ARG A 81 -0.34 -7.38 12.94
C ARG A 81 0.57 -6.46 13.75
N SER A 82 0.39 -6.48 15.07
CA SER A 82 1.21 -5.65 15.97
C SER A 82 2.70 -5.98 15.88
N ASP A 83 3.05 -7.25 15.64
CA ASP A 83 4.45 -7.65 15.51
C ASP A 83 5.11 -7.21 14.20
N ASP A 84 4.33 -6.70 13.24
CA ASP A 84 4.89 -6.08 12.04
C ASP A 84 5.68 -4.81 12.36
N LEU A 85 5.43 -4.19 13.50
CA LEU A 85 6.08 -2.93 13.88
C LEU A 85 7.61 -3.01 13.82
N THR A 86 8.18 -4.14 14.23
CA THR A 86 9.63 -4.32 14.22
C THR A 86 10.16 -4.86 12.89
N LYS A 87 9.26 -5.30 12.01
CA LYS A 87 9.62 -5.91 10.73
C LYS A 87 9.69 -4.91 9.58
N TYR A 88 9.10 -3.72 9.75
CA TYR A 88 9.01 -2.70 8.71
C TYR A 88 9.46 -1.35 9.23
N ASP A 89 10.01 -0.55 8.33
CA ASP A 89 10.52 0.78 8.67
C ASP A 89 9.48 1.87 8.43
N LEU A 90 8.51 1.60 7.55
CA LEU A 90 7.50 2.57 7.18
C LEU A 90 6.18 1.85 6.87
N PHE A 91 5.08 2.40 7.39
CA PHE A 91 3.72 1.92 7.14
C PHE A 91 2.94 3.04 6.46
N VAL A 92 2.43 2.78 5.27
CA VAL A 92 1.80 3.81 4.44
C VAL A 92 0.33 3.45 4.20
N GLY A 93 -0.57 4.23 4.78
CA GLY A 93 -2.01 4.06 4.60
C GLY A 93 -2.55 4.86 3.43
N MET A 94 -3.74 4.50 2.98
CA MET A 94 -4.37 5.13 1.81
C MET A 94 -5.33 6.25 2.19
N ASP A 95 -5.93 6.20 3.37
CA ASP A 95 -6.89 7.21 3.83
C ASP A 95 -6.81 7.38 5.34
N SER A 96 -7.53 8.38 5.86
CA SER A 96 -7.50 8.70 7.29
C SER A 96 -8.04 7.58 8.17
N ALA A 97 -9.02 6.81 7.68
CA ALA A 97 -9.53 5.65 8.42
C ALA A 97 -8.46 4.57 8.55
N ASN A 98 -7.69 4.32 7.48
CA ASN A 98 -6.56 3.40 7.55
C ASN A 98 -5.57 3.85 8.61
N ILE A 99 -5.23 5.13 8.65
CA ILE A 99 -4.28 5.68 9.62
C ILE A 99 -4.76 5.44 11.05
N ARG A 100 -6.02 5.72 11.37
CA ARG A 100 -6.57 5.47 12.70
C ARG A 100 -6.46 4.00 13.09
N ASN A 101 -6.82 3.11 12.18
CA ASN A 101 -6.78 1.67 12.44
C ASN A 101 -5.35 1.14 12.54
N MET A 102 -4.43 1.70 11.79
CA MET A 102 -3.00 1.36 11.87
C MET A 102 -2.43 1.73 13.24
N HIS A 103 -2.75 2.91 13.76
CA HIS A 103 -2.35 3.32 15.10
C HIS A 103 -2.90 2.37 16.17
N ARG A 104 -4.15 1.94 16.02
CA ARG A 104 -4.76 1.02 16.97
C ARG A 104 -4.06 -0.35 16.95
N ILE A 105 -3.72 -0.85 15.77
CA ILE A 105 -3.10 -2.18 15.62
C ILE A 105 -1.64 -2.17 16.05
N LEU A 106 -0.89 -1.15 15.63
CA LEU A 106 0.57 -1.10 15.83
C LEU A 106 0.97 -0.48 17.17
N GLY A 107 0.10 0.29 17.80
CA GLY A 107 0.36 0.90 19.09
C GLY A 107 1.00 2.28 19.01
N GLY A 108 1.13 2.93 20.18
CA GLY A 108 1.55 4.33 20.27
C GLY A 108 3.00 4.58 19.86
N SER A 109 3.88 3.60 20.00
CA SER A 109 5.28 3.76 19.61
C SER A 109 5.49 3.76 18.08
N ALA A 110 4.44 3.46 17.30
CA ALA A 110 4.51 3.40 15.86
C ALA A 110 4.31 4.75 15.18
N ALA A 111 4.00 5.81 15.91
CA ALA A 111 3.58 7.10 15.33
C ALA A 111 4.54 7.63 14.26
N ASP A 112 5.85 7.51 14.49
CA ASP A 112 6.85 8.01 13.56
C ASP A 112 6.95 7.19 12.27
N LYS A 113 6.44 5.96 12.28
CA LYS A 113 6.50 5.06 11.14
C LYS A 113 5.23 5.08 10.29
N ILE A 114 4.14 5.64 10.80
CA ILE A 114 2.84 5.63 10.11
C ILE A 114 2.66 6.92 9.32
N LYS A 115 2.46 6.77 8.01
CA LYS A 115 2.26 7.90 7.09
C LYS A 115 1.08 7.62 6.17
N LYS A 116 0.49 8.68 5.63
CA LYS A 116 -0.56 8.57 4.61
C LYS A 116 0.06 8.88 3.26
N LEU A 117 -0.22 8.04 2.27
CA LEU A 117 0.43 8.14 0.95
C LEU A 117 0.31 9.53 0.34
N MET A 118 -0.90 10.08 0.32
CA MET A 118 -1.14 11.36 -0.35
C MET A 118 -0.54 12.57 0.39
N ASP A 119 -0.12 12.39 1.64
CA ASP A 119 0.58 13.45 2.37
C ASP A 119 1.95 13.77 1.76
N TYR A 120 2.50 12.85 0.96
CA TYR A 120 3.74 13.11 0.23
C TYR A 120 3.53 13.99 -1.00
N THR A 121 2.28 14.14 -1.45
CA THR A 121 1.93 14.98 -2.61
C THR A 121 1.55 16.39 -2.17
N PRO A 122 1.68 17.41 -3.07
CA PRO A 122 1.27 18.77 -2.73
C PRO A 122 -0.22 18.91 -2.40
N ARG A 123 -1.09 18.10 -3.02
CA ARG A 123 -2.53 18.22 -2.78
C ARG A 123 -2.99 17.48 -1.52
N GLY A 124 -2.24 16.50 -1.02
CA GLY A 124 -2.62 15.74 0.17
C GLY A 124 -3.93 14.97 -0.02
N GLY A 125 -4.62 14.74 1.08
CA GLY A 125 -5.92 14.07 1.07
C GLY A 125 -5.83 12.55 1.13
N ASP A 126 -6.89 11.90 0.67
CA ASP A 126 -7.03 10.45 0.69
C ASP A 126 -7.03 9.88 -0.73
N VAL A 127 -6.64 8.63 -0.87
CA VAL A 127 -6.96 7.83 -2.05
C VAL A 127 -8.39 7.36 -1.87
N ALA A 128 -9.31 7.81 -2.73
CA ALA A 128 -10.71 7.40 -2.65
C ALA A 128 -10.81 5.88 -2.82
N ASP A 129 -11.71 5.26 -2.03
CA ASP A 129 -11.88 3.81 -2.10
C ASP A 129 -12.68 3.44 -3.36
N PRO A 130 -12.04 2.75 -4.32
CA PRO A 130 -12.70 2.42 -5.59
C PRO A 130 -13.80 1.37 -5.42
N TRP A 131 -13.87 0.68 -4.28
CA TRP A 131 -14.97 -0.21 -3.95
C TRP A 131 -16.31 0.55 -4.01
N TYR A 132 -16.32 1.82 -3.52
CA TYR A 132 -17.53 2.65 -3.51
C TYR A 132 -17.69 3.48 -4.77
N SER A 133 -16.62 3.99 -5.35
CA SER A 133 -16.68 4.88 -6.52
C SER A 133 -16.68 4.13 -7.84
N ASP A 134 -16.21 2.90 -7.85
CA ASP A 134 -15.99 2.08 -9.05
C ASP A 134 -14.95 2.71 -10.01
N ARG A 135 -14.18 3.71 -9.55
CA ARG A 135 -13.22 4.43 -10.36
C ARG A 135 -11.80 3.94 -10.04
N PHE A 136 -11.47 2.75 -10.54
CA PHE A 136 -10.13 2.16 -10.37
C PHE A 136 -9.06 2.94 -11.13
N ASP A 137 -9.44 3.60 -12.21
CA ASP A 137 -8.55 4.48 -12.96
C ASP A 137 -8.09 5.69 -12.15
N ILE A 138 -8.99 6.29 -11.38
CA ILE A 138 -8.66 7.42 -10.50
C ILE A 138 -7.79 6.93 -9.34
N ALA A 139 -8.13 5.77 -8.75
CA ALA A 139 -7.32 5.19 -7.69
C ALA A 139 -5.90 4.91 -8.18
N TYR A 140 -5.75 4.34 -9.38
CA TYR A 140 -4.44 4.09 -9.97
C TYR A 140 -3.65 5.39 -10.13
N ARG A 141 -4.28 6.42 -10.70
CA ARG A 141 -3.63 7.72 -10.91
C ARG A 141 -3.13 8.31 -9.60
N ASP A 142 -3.99 8.31 -8.57
CA ASP A 142 -3.65 8.90 -7.28
C ASP A 142 -2.54 8.10 -6.59
N ILE A 143 -2.61 6.78 -6.64
CA ILE A 143 -1.60 5.91 -6.04
C ILE A 143 -0.27 6.06 -6.77
N TYR A 144 -0.28 6.13 -8.10
CA TYR A 144 0.93 6.36 -8.88
C TYR A 144 1.60 7.67 -8.47
N GLU A 145 0.82 8.75 -8.42
CA GLU A 145 1.29 10.07 -8.00
C GLU A 145 1.86 10.02 -6.58
N GLY A 146 1.14 9.35 -5.66
CA GLY A 146 1.59 9.20 -4.28
C GLY A 146 2.87 8.39 -4.16
N CYS A 147 2.97 7.29 -4.89
CA CYS A 147 4.18 6.45 -4.88
C CYS A 147 5.39 7.19 -5.45
N GLU A 148 5.18 7.98 -6.50
CA GLU A 148 6.25 8.79 -7.09
C GLU A 148 6.75 9.83 -6.10
N ALA A 149 5.83 10.52 -5.41
CA ALA A 149 6.18 11.49 -4.38
C ALA A 149 6.87 10.84 -3.18
N LEU A 150 6.38 9.67 -2.77
CA LEU A 150 7.00 8.89 -1.69
C LEU A 150 8.44 8.53 -2.03
N LEU A 151 8.64 7.96 -3.21
CA LEU A 151 9.99 7.55 -3.62
C LEU A 151 10.94 8.74 -3.66
N LYS A 152 10.48 9.87 -4.20
CA LYS A 152 11.28 11.10 -4.22
C LYS A 152 11.67 11.55 -2.81
N ALA A 153 10.73 11.49 -1.86
CA ALA A 153 11.00 11.86 -0.48
C ALA A 153 12.01 10.92 0.18
N LEU A 154 11.92 9.62 -0.10
CA LEU A 154 12.82 8.63 0.49
C LEU A 154 14.24 8.70 -0.08
N LEU A 155 14.41 9.22 -1.27
CA LEU A 155 15.71 9.38 -1.93
C LEU A 155 16.37 10.74 -1.64
N ALA A 156 15.65 11.64 -1.02
CA ALA A 156 16.15 12.99 -0.74
C ALA A 156 17.21 13.01 0.38
#